data_38e8934f271fd7e06f460b5876f0e7c4
#
_entry.id   38e8934f271fd7e06f460b5876f0e7c4
#
_cell.length_a   1.000
_cell.length_b   1.000
_cell.length_c   1.000
_cell.angle_alpha   90.00
_cell.angle_beta   90.00
_cell.angle_gamma   90.00
#
_symmetry.space_group_name_H-M   'P 1'
#
loop_
_entity.id
_entity.type
_entity.pdbx_description
1 polymer ?
#
loop_
_entity_poly.entity_id
_entity_poly.type
_entity_poly.pdbx_seq_one_letter_code
_entity_poly.pdbx_strand_id
1 'polypeptide(L)'
;MRDTENASGTRRRRATVAGAMGLLPGRDGERFARVLGHGSMELEVYAPRGADPQTPHARDELYVVVSGTGEFVNGPERHPFGPGDVLFVPAGVEHRFEGFTDDLVVWVVFYGPEGGEAANMEGET
;
A
#
# COMPACT_ATOMS: atom_id res chain seq x y z
N MET A 1 -16.73 12.91 15.31
CA MET A 1 -16.51 12.33 15.31
C MET A 1 -15.95 11.84 14.84
N ARG A 2 -15.48 11.70 14.64
CA ARG A 2 -15.06 11.17 14.26
C ARG A 2 -14.32 10.44 14.28
N ASP A 3 -13.84 10.60 14.26
CA ASP A 3 -12.87 9.88 14.40
C ASP A 3 -12.87 8.65 15.04
N THR A 4 -13.59 8.29 15.64
CA THR A 4 -13.84 7.06 16.27
C THR A 4 -13.83 5.88 15.36
N GLU A 5 -14.05 6.10 14.15
CA GLU A 5 -14.07 5.05 13.16
C GLU A 5 -12.76 4.34 13.05
N ASN A 6 -11.72 4.87 13.68
CA ASN A 6 -10.41 4.25 13.58
C ASN A 6 -10.02 3.43 14.76
N ALA A 7 -10.87 3.25 15.72
CA ALA A 7 -10.45 2.64 16.96
C ALA A 7 -10.16 1.16 16.77
N SER A 8 -11.12 0.37 16.48
CA SER A 8 -10.91 -1.07 16.38
C SER A 8 -11.47 -1.61 15.10
N GLY A 9 -11.75 -0.75 14.21
CA GLY A 9 -12.32 -1.04 12.94
C GLY A 9 -12.89 0.23 12.43
N THR A 10 -13.59 0.18 11.37
CA THR A 10 -14.11 1.39 10.76
C THR A 10 -15.58 1.21 10.44
N ARG A 11 -16.32 2.29 10.55
CA ARG A 11 -17.67 2.32 10.01
C ARG A 11 -17.66 2.56 8.53
N ARG A 12 -16.53 3.03 8.02
CA ARG A 12 -16.39 3.34 6.63
C ARG A 12 -16.32 2.06 5.83
N ARG A 13 -17.12 1.96 4.81
CA ARG A 13 -17.12 0.80 3.92
C ARG A 13 -16.78 1.18 2.50
N ARG A 14 -16.37 2.44 2.31
CA ARG A 14 -16.07 2.95 0.98
C ARG A 14 -14.94 3.94 1.11
N ALA A 15 -14.02 3.87 0.17
CA ALA A 15 -12.97 4.85 0.04
C ALA A 15 -12.89 5.25 -1.43
N THR A 16 -12.62 6.52 -1.67
CA THR A 16 -12.42 7.01 -3.02
C THR A 16 -11.01 7.55 -3.13
N VAL A 17 -10.49 7.54 -4.33
CA VAL A 17 -9.15 8.09 -4.58
C VAL A 17 -9.13 9.56 -4.21
N ALA A 18 -10.14 10.32 -4.62
CA ALA A 18 -10.17 11.76 -4.32
C ALA A 18 -10.17 12.01 -2.83
N GLY A 19 -11.00 11.26 -2.08
CA GLY A 19 -11.05 11.43 -0.63
C GLY A 19 -9.74 11.06 0.03
N ALA A 20 -9.13 9.98 -0.41
CA ALA A 20 -7.86 9.54 0.15
C ALA A 20 -6.75 10.55 -0.15
N MET A 21 -6.69 11.04 -1.37
CA MET A 21 -5.68 12.02 -1.75
C MET A 21 -5.83 13.31 -0.97
N GLY A 22 -7.05 13.63 -0.54
CA GLY A 22 -7.27 14.80 0.29
C GLY A 22 -6.62 14.71 1.67
N LEU A 23 -6.18 13.54 2.07
CA LEU A 23 -5.46 13.37 3.33
C LEU A 23 -3.96 13.66 3.20
N LEU A 24 -3.49 13.89 1.98
CA LEU A 24 -2.07 14.09 1.72
C LEU A 24 -1.79 15.55 1.37
N PRO A 25 -0.63 16.06 1.76
CA PRO A 25 0.37 15.39 2.59
C PRO A 25 -0.10 15.34 4.04
N GLY A 26 0.48 14.44 4.81
CA GLY A 26 0.25 14.40 6.23
C GLY A 26 0.90 15.58 6.93
N ARG A 27 0.76 15.60 8.26
CA ARG A 27 1.24 16.74 9.06
C ARG A 27 2.72 17.00 8.84
N ASP A 28 3.51 15.96 8.73
CA ASP A 28 4.95 16.09 8.59
C ASP A 28 5.40 15.86 7.15
N GLY A 29 4.50 16.03 6.21
CA GLY A 29 4.84 15.89 4.80
C GLY A 29 4.71 14.47 4.29
N GLU A 30 4.11 13.57 5.07
CA GLU A 30 3.98 12.18 4.65
C GLU A 30 3.18 12.07 3.37
N ARG A 31 3.62 11.17 2.51
CA ARG A 31 2.94 10.91 1.26
C ARG A 31 2.03 9.69 1.35
N PHE A 32 1.68 9.26 2.55
CA PHE A 32 0.76 8.15 2.78
C PHE A 32 -0.21 8.52 3.89
N ALA A 33 -1.37 7.86 3.89
CA ALA A 33 -2.34 8.06 4.95
C ALA A 33 -3.22 6.83 5.06
N ARG A 34 -3.57 6.49 6.29
CA ARG A 34 -4.50 5.41 6.54
C ARG A 34 -5.91 5.88 6.20
N VAL A 35 -6.65 5.04 5.49
CA VAL A 35 -7.97 5.38 5.00
C VAL A 35 -9.05 4.62 5.74
N LEU A 36 -8.89 3.30 5.90
CA LEU A 36 -9.82 2.50 6.67
C LEU A 36 -9.12 1.23 7.13
N GLY A 37 -9.75 0.53 8.05
CA GLY A 37 -9.20 -0.71 8.56
C GLY A 37 -10.26 -1.54 9.22
N HIS A 38 -9.98 -2.84 9.31
CA HIS A 38 -10.87 -3.78 9.97
C HIS A 38 -10.06 -5.03 10.33
N GLY A 39 -10.02 -5.36 11.61
CA GLY A 39 -9.22 -6.48 12.05
C GLY A 39 -7.76 -6.25 11.69
N SER A 40 -7.13 -7.23 11.07
CA SER A 40 -5.74 -7.10 10.67
C SER A 40 -5.58 -6.28 9.41
N MET A 41 -6.65 -6.05 8.65
CA MET A 41 -6.54 -5.34 7.37
C MET A 41 -6.47 -3.84 7.61
N GLU A 42 -5.49 -3.21 6.95
CA GLU A 42 -5.37 -1.76 6.92
C GLU A 42 -5.24 -1.32 5.49
N LEU A 43 -6.03 -0.33 5.10
CA LEU A 43 -5.94 0.26 3.77
C LEU A 43 -5.34 1.64 3.89
N GLU A 44 -4.31 1.88 3.08
CA GLU A 44 -3.66 3.19 3.01
C GLU A 44 -3.66 3.66 1.57
N VAL A 45 -3.52 4.96 1.40
CA VAL A 45 -3.17 5.54 0.12
C VAL A 45 -1.69 5.93 0.21
N TYR A 46 -0.95 5.73 -0.89
CA TYR A 46 0.45 6.11 -0.95
C TYR A 46 0.72 6.77 -2.30
N ALA A 47 1.29 7.95 -2.26
CA ALA A 47 1.57 8.72 -3.47
C ALA A 47 2.96 9.35 -3.32
N PRO A 48 4.02 8.55 -3.49
CA PRO A 48 5.38 9.06 -3.31
C PRO A 48 5.74 10.09 -4.37
N ARG A 49 6.67 10.95 -4.04
CA ARG A 49 7.15 11.98 -4.94
C ARG A 49 8.67 11.91 -4.98
N GLY A 50 9.22 11.81 -6.18
CA GLY A 50 10.66 11.83 -6.38
C GLY A 50 11.35 10.53 -6.01
N ALA A 51 11.20 10.07 -4.80
CA ALA A 51 11.85 8.86 -4.32
C ALA A 51 10.89 8.10 -3.43
N ASP A 52 11.17 6.82 -3.26
CA ASP A 52 10.38 5.95 -2.41
C ASP A 52 11.29 5.38 -1.32
N PRO A 53 11.32 6.02 -0.15
CA PRO A 53 12.28 5.63 0.89
C PRO A 53 11.77 4.50 1.79
N GLN A 54 10.98 3.60 1.27
CA GLN A 54 10.39 2.55 2.07
C GLN A 54 11.42 1.56 2.60
N THR A 55 11.09 0.97 3.74
CA THR A 55 11.84 -0.14 4.31
C THR A 55 10.91 -1.34 4.33
N PRO A 56 11.46 -2.55 4.50
CA PRO A 56 10.62 -3.74 4.56
C PRO A 56 9.58 -3.64 5.67
N HIS A 57 8.42 -4.21 5.44
CA HIS A 57 7.33 -4.20 6.41
C HIS A 57 7.19 -5.56 7.05
N ALA A 58 6.64 -5.58 8.26
CA ALA A 58 6.53 -6.79 9.05
C ALA A 58 5.38 -7.69 8.62
N ARG A 59 4.45 -7.18 7.82
CA ARG A 59 3.27 -7.94 7.39
C ARG A 59 3.21 -8.01 5.88
N ASP A 60 2.38 -8.91 5.39
CA ASP A 60 2.13 -9.01 3.96
C ASP A 60 1.44 -7.76 3.45
N GLU A 61 1.72 -7.43 2.21
CA GLU A 61 1.32 -6.15 1.66
C GLU A 61 0.90 -6.32 0.20
N LEU A 62 -0.15 -5.62 -0.18
CA LEU A 62 -0.65 -5.65 -1.55
C LEU A 62 -0.81 -4.22 -2.03
N TYR A 63 -0.26 -3.92 -3.19
CA TYR A 63 -0.48 -2.63 -3.85
C TYR A 63 -1.44 -2.79 -5.01
N VAL A 64 -2.31 -1.81 -5.18
CA VAL A 64 -3.12 -1.69 -6.39
C VAL A 64 -2.81 -0.34 -7.00
N VAL A 65 -2.26 -0.32 -8.19
CA VAL A 65 -1.84 0.92 -8.83
C VAL A 65 -3.04 1.63 -9.40
N VAL A 66 -3.25 2.88 -9.00
CA VAL A 66 -4.34 3.71 -9.50
C VAL A 66 -3.87 4.51 -10.71
N SER A 67 -2.73 5.17 -10.59
CA SER A 67 -2.17 5.99 -11.65
C SER A 67 -0.66 5.96 -11.56
N GLY A 68 -0.01 6.33 -12.64
CA GLY A 68 1.43 6.38 -12.69
C GLY A 68 2.05 5.12 -13.27
N THR A 69 3.31 5.24 -13.69
CA THR A 69 4.10 4.14 -14.24
C THR A 69 5.51 4.22 -13.70
N GLY A 70 6.25 3.15 -13.85
CA GLY A 70 7.64 3.08 -13.40
C GLY A 70 8.08 1.64 -13.31
N GLU A 71 9.06 1.39 -12.47
CA GLU A 71 9.54 0.05 -12.19
C GLU A 71 9.35 -0.28 -10.72
N PHE A 72 9.03 -1.52 -10.44
CA PHE A 72 8.86 -2.00 -9.08
C PHE A 72 9.92 -3.04 -8.77
N VAL A 73 10.69 -2.79 -7.71
CA VAL A 73 11.68 -3.73 -7.18
C VAL A 73 11.01 -4.49 -6.05
N ASN A 74 11.02 -5.81 -6.12
CA ASN A 74 10.31 -6.66 -5.18
C ASN A 74 11.20 -7.86 -4.88
N GLY A 75 12.03 -7.74 -3.84
CA GLY A 75 13.05 -8.73 -3.57
C GLY A 75 13.98 -8.86 -4.76
N PRO A 76 14.12 -10.07 -5.30
CA PRO A 76 15.02 -10.27 -6.45
C PRO A 76 14.38 -9.90 -7.78
N GLU A 77 13.11 -9.56 -7.80
CA GLU A 77 12.40 -9.28 -9.04
C GLU A 77 12.34 -7.79 -9.31
N ARG A 78 12.31 -7.47 -10.58
CA ARG A 78 12.16 -6.09 -11.03
C ARG A 78 11.33 -6.10 -12.30
N HIS A 79 10.27 -5.33 -12.34
CA HIS A 79 9.43 -5.30 -13.53
C HIS A 79 8.69 -3.96 -13.61
N PRO A 80 8.26 -3.59 -14.80
CA PRO A 80 7.47 -2.37 -14.97
C PRO A 80 6.08 -2.54 -14.38
N PHE A 81 5.46 -1.42 -14.05
CA PHE A 81 4.08 -1.42 -13.58
C PHE A 81 3.32 -0.27 -14.21
N GLY A 82 2.00 -0.38 -14.16
CA GLY A 82 1.11 0.68 -14.63
C GLY A 82 -0.25 0.59 -13.97
N PRO A 83 -1.15 1.49 -14.31
CA PRO A 83 -2.47 1.54 -13.68
C PRO A 83 -3.20 0.22 -13.78
N GLY A 84 -3.83 -0.18 -12.68
CA GLY A 84 -4.57 -1.43 -12.61
C GLY A 84 -3.75 -2.63 -12.18
N ASP A 85 -2.42 -2.50 -12.14
CA ASP A 85 -1.59 -3.62 -11.72
C ASP A 85 -1.71 -3.86 -10.23
N VAL A 86 -1.57 -5.12 -9.85
CA VAL A 86 -1.56 -5.55 -8.46
C VAL A 86 -0.17 -6.12 -8.16
N LEU A 87 0.44 -5.64 -7.07
CA LEU A 87 1.80 -6.03 -6.71
C LEU A 87 1.77 -6.58 -5.30
N PHE A 88 2.23 -7.81 -5.13
CA PHE A 88 2.23 -8.45 -3.82
C PHE A 88 3.63 -8.49 -3.25
N VAL A 89 3.77 -8.08 -1.99
CA VAL A 89 5.05 -8.07 -1.29
C VAL A 89 4.92 -8.88 -0.02
N PRO A 90 5.59 -10.02 0.07
CA PRO A 90 5.58 -10.78 1.34
C PRO A 90 6.25 -9.99 2.46
N ALA A 91 5.86 -10.30 3.69
CA ALA A 91 6.45 -9.67 4.86
C ALA A 91 7.97 -9.80 4.83
N GLY A 92 8.65 -8.73 5.18
CA GLY A 92 10.11 -8.72 5.30
C GLY A 92 10.87 -8.54 4.01
N VAL A 93 10.19 -8.48 2.88
CA VAL A 93 10.86 -8.38 1.59
C VAL A 93 11.15 -6.93 1.25
N GLU A 94 12.37 -6.68 0.82
CA GLU A 94 12.77 -5.35 0.39
C GLU A 94 12.06 -4.99 -0.90
N HIS A 95 11.51 -3.78 -0.96
CA HIS A 95 10.73 -3.38 -2.12
C HIS A 95 10.71 -1.87 -2.25
N ARG A 96 10.52 -1.39 -3.48
CA ARG A 96 10.37 0.05 -3.72
C ARG A 96 9.94 0.32 -5.15
N PHE A 97 9.31 1.46 -5.35
CA PHE A 97 9.02 1.99 -6.68
C PHE A 97 10.23 2.81 -7.12
N GLU A 98 10.62 2.67 -8.38
CA GLU A 98 11.75 3.40 -8.96
C GLU A 98 11.37 4.01 -10.29
N GLY A 99 11.96 5.16 -10.61
CA GLY A 99 11.75 5.79 -11.90
C GLY A 99 10.31 6.07 -12.20
N PHE A 100 9.54 6.36 -11.18
CA PHE A 100 8.09 6.49 -11.34
C PHE A 100 7.69 7.91 -11.68
N THR A 101 6.53 8.03 -12.30
CA THR A 101 5.99 9.33 -12.68
C THR A 101 5.42 10.06 -11.47
N ASP A 102 5.30 11.38 -11.59
CA ASP A 102 4.87 12.20 -10.46
C ASP A 102 3.43 11.97 -10.06
N ASP A 103 2.65 11.34 -10.92
CA ASP A 103 1.25 11.07 -10.63
C ASP A 103 1.02 9.69 -10.03
N LEU A 104 2.06 9.04 -9.54
CA LEU A 104 1.91 7.71 -8.95
C LEU A 104 1.01 7.76 -7.73
N VAL A 105 -0.03 6.96 -7.74
CA VAL A 105 -0.93 6.77 -6.62
C VAL A 105 -1.23 5.28 -6.55
N VAL A 106 -1.09 4.72 -5.38
CA VAL A 106 -1.40 3.31 -5.15
C VAL A 106 -2.24 3.17 -3.89
N TRP A 107 -3.14 2.20 -3.90
CA TRP A 107 -3.74 1.69 -2.67
C TRP A 107 -2.79 0.68 -2.07
N VAL A 108 -2.68 0.68 -0.75
CA VAL A 108 -1.82 -0.25 -0.03
C VAL A 108 -2.69 -0.98 0.98
N VAL A 109 -2.66 -2.31 0.94
CA VAL A 109 -3.39 -3.14 1.90
C VAL A 109 -2.37 -3.94 2.69
N PHE A 110 -2.34 -3.73 3.99
CA PHE A 110 -1.59 -4.59 4.92
C PHE A 110 -2.57 -5.55 5.56
N TYR A 111 -2.16 -6.79 5.73
CA TYR A 111 -3.06 -7.77 6.32
C TYR A 111 -2.27 -8.92 6.93
N GLY A 112 -2.95 -9.67 7.80
CA GLY A 112 -2.37 -10.86 8.39
C GLY A 112 -1.44 -10.56 9.55
N PRO A 113 -0.75 -11.58 10.05
CA PRO A 113 0.09 -11.44 11.23
C PRO A 113 1.47 -10.88 10.89
N GLU A 114 2.17 -10.43 11.91
CA GLU A 114 3.58 -10.12 11.75
C GLU A 114 4.32 -11.38 11.32
N GLY A 115 5.25 -11.21 10.42
CA GLY A 115 5.96 -12.33 9.83
C GLY A 115 5.29 -12.90 8.60
N GLY A 116 4.06 -12.47 8.33
CA GLY A 116 3.36 -12.87 7.13
C GLY A 116 2.53 -14.13 7.30
N GLU A 117 1.61 -14.34 6.38
CA GLU A 117 0.82 -15.55 6.34
C GLU A 117 1.65 -16.71 5.83
N ALA A 118 1.25 -17.91 6.18
CA ALA A 118 1.90 -19.10 5.66
C ALA A 118 1.57 -19.23 4.17
N ALA A 119 2.53 -19.74 3.42
CA ALA A 119 2.31 -19.95 2.00
C ALA A 119 1.17 -20.95 1.79
N ASN A 120 0.37 -20.69 0.76
CA ASN A 120 -0.72 -21.58 0.40
C ASN A 120 -0.17 -22.59 -0.61
N MET A 121 0.14 -23.78 -0.12
CA MET A 121 0.81 -24.78 -0.97
C MET A 121 -0.05 -25.20 -2.15
N GLU A 122 -1.36 -25.21 -1.97
CA GLU A 122 -2.22 -25.66 -3.06
C GLU A 122 -2.44 -24.60 -4.11
N GLY A 123 -2.40 -23.36 -3.72
CA GLY A 123 -2.61 -22.27 -4.67
C GLY A 123 -1.36 -21.82 -5.35
N GLU A 124 -0.24 -22.40 -5.02
CA GLU A 124 1.03 -21.99 -5.59
C GLU A 124 1.24 -22.61 -6.92
N THR A 125 1.51 -21.84 -7.87
CA THR A 125 1.74 -22.38 -9.21
C THR A 125 2.80 -21.58 -9.92
#